data_6d391c89e295ed28d13ed5b84176bc4b
#
_entry.id   6d391c89e295ed28d13ed5b84176bc4b
#
_cell.length_a   1.000
_cell.length_b   1.000
_cell.length_c   1.000
_cell.angle_alpha   90.00
_cell.angle_beta   90.00
_cell.angle_gamma   90.00
#
_symmetry.space_group_name_H-M   'P 1'
#
loop_
_entity.id
_entity.type
_entity.pdbx_description
1 polymer ?
#
loop_
_entity_poly.entity_id
_entity_poly.type
_entity_poly.pdbx_seq_one_letter_code
_entity_poly.pdbx_strand_id
1 'polypeptide(L)'
;MPAFCLCLLAGAWLSIRAQRRVEQVNRHVQRIVAGDLRERLPQTQADDPFARLAGIVNGMLDEIETTVNALAGVGNDIAHDLRTPLTRVRLALERGRTHATTLEDLQDVADKAIGGIDQALTIITALLRLAEIEGSRRTAGFGAVALDEILRRVCDVYEPIAEDKGIKIRVVIDRTAELLGDRDLLFEAIANLVDNAVKFTPRGGRVTLELTTDDGGVHARVTDTGPGIGEGEREVVLRRFYRSDKMRHTPGMGLGLSLVAAIVKLHGFRLTIHPGPGGRVEIFAARRARGDVAASGSARVPEAGLAPM
;
A
#
# COMPACT_ATOMS: atom_id res chain seq x y z
N MET A 1 -66.48 15.17 -20.27
CA MET A 1 -65.69 16.42 -20.06
C MET A 1 -64.89 16.47 -18.76
N PRO A 2 -65.38 16.18 -17.52
CA PRO A 2 -64.55 16.30 -16.31
C PRO A 2 -63.37 15.33 -16.25
N ALA A 3 -63.50 14.10 -16.73
CA ALA A 3 -62.43 13.09 -16.70
C ALA A 3 -61.22 13.49 -17.58
N PHE A 4 -61.48 14.11 -18.73
CA PHE A 4 -60.42 14.57 -19.63
C PHE A 4 -59.61 15.74 -19.04
N CYS A 5 -60.28 16.70 -18.40
CA CYS A 5 -59.58 17.77 -17.68
C CYS A 5 -58.76 17.25 -16.51
N LEU A 6 -59.23 16.24 -15.79
CA LEU A 6 -58.52 15.60 -14.68
C LEU A 6 -57.24 14.88 -15.17
N CYS A 7 -57.29 14.18 -16.29
CA CYS A 7 -56.14 13.54 -16.92
C CYS A 7 -55.08 14.54 -17.38
N LEU A 8 -55.51 15.69 -17.96
CA LEU A 8 -54.59 16.74 -18.38
C LEU A 8 -53.88 17.42 -17.17
N LEU A 9 -54.64 17.70 -16.09
CA LEU A 9 -54.10 18.26 -14.86
C LEU A 9 -53.13 17.31 -14.17
N ALA A 10 -53.48 16.00 -14.11
CA ALA A 10 -52.58 14.98 -13.54
C ALA A 10 -51.30 14.83 -14.36
N GLY A 11 -51.41 14.83 -15.70
CA GLY A 11 -50.27 14.77 -16.61
C GLY A 11 -49.34 16.00 -16.49
N ALA A 12 -49.92 17.21 -16.43
CA ALA A 12 -49.18 18.45 -16.21
C ALA A 12 -48.47 18.46 -14.84
N TRP A 13 -49.17 18.05 -13.80
CA TRP A 13 -48.58 17.95 -12.44
C TRP A 13 -47.42 16.96 -12.39
N LEU A 14 -47.58 15.78 -13.03
CA LEU A 14 -46.51 14.76 -13.08
C LEU A 14 -45.30 15.26 -13.88
N SER A 15 -45.52 15.99 -14.99
CA SER A 15 -44.48 16.58 -15.82
C SER A 15 -43.70 17.64 -15.04
N ILE A 16 -44.39 18.56 -14.35
CA ILE A 16 -43.75 19.61 -13.51
C ILE A 16 -42.98 18.98 -12.37
N ARG A 17 -43.49 17.92 -11.76
CA ARG A 17 -42.79 17.21 -10.67
C ARG A 17 -41.54 16.52 -11.18
N ALA A 18 -41.55 15.90 -12.35
CA ALA A 18 -40.40 15.27 -12.98
C ALA A 18 -39.34 16.32 -13.36
N GLN A 19 -39.73 17.41 -13.98
CA GLN A 19 -38.81 18.51 -14.33
C GLN A 19 -38.10 19.10 -13.10
N ARG A 20 -38.84 19.40 -12.02
CA ARG A 20 -38.24 19.88 -10.77
C ARG A 20 -37.23 18.93 -10.19
N ARG A 21 -37.46 17.61 -10.31
CA ARG A 21 -36.56 16.57 -9.83
C ARG A 21 -35.26 16.54 -10.65
N VAL A 22 -35.37 16.66 -11.97
CA VAL A 22 -34.21 16.74 -12.87
C VAL A 22 -33.38 18.01 -12.60
N GLU A 23 -34.04 19.15 -12.39
CA GLU A 23 -33.35 20.39 -12.06
C GLU A 23 -32.64 20.36 -10.71
N GLN A 24 -33.19 19.66 -9.71
CA GLN A 24 -32.52 19.44 -8.43
C GLN A 24 -31.24 18.60 -8.62
N VAL A 25 -31.34 17.46 -9.30
CA VAL A 25 -30.18 16.62 -9.61
C VAL A 25 -29.12 17.40 -10.36
N ASN A 26 -29.51 18.15 -11.39
CA ASN A 26 -28.57 18.96 -12.17
C ASN A 26 -27.82 20.00 -11.34
N ARG A 27 -28.48 20.65 -10.40
CA ARG A 27 -27.81 21.62 -9.47
C ARG A 27 -26.78 20.94 -8.58
N HIS A 28 -27.05 19.75 -8.03
CA HIS A 28 -26.08 19.00 -7.25
C HIS A 28 -24.90 18.55 -8.12
N VAL A 29 -25.19 18.02 -9.32
CA VAL A 29 -24.14 17.63 -10.28
C VAL A 29 -23.23 18.80 -10.64
N GLN A 30 -23.80 20.01 -10.89
CA GLN A 30 -22.98 21.19 -11.17
C GLN A 30 -22.05 21.59 -10.03
N ARG A 31 -22.47 21.44 -8.76
CA ARG A 31 -21.60 21.69 -7.60
C ARG A 31 -20.48 20.66 -7.50
N ILE A 32 -20.81 19.38 -7.74
CA ILE A 32 -19.81 18.30 -7.79
C ILE A 32 -18.76 18.57 -8.86
N VAL A 33 -19.20 18.96 -10.07
CA VAL A 33 -18.31 19.31 -11.20
C VAL A 33 -17.48 20.57 -10.89
N ALA A 34 -18.03 21.51 -10.09
CA ALA A 34 -17.30 22.69 -9.62
C ALA A 34 -16.26 22.38 -8.52
N GLY A 35 -16.11 21.10 -8.12
CA GLY A 35 -15.07 20.63 -7.20
C GLY A 35 -15.56 20.34 -5.77
N ASP A 36 -16.84 20.49 -5.46
CA ASP A 36 -17.38 20.11 -4.16
C ASP A 36 -17.69 18.59 -4.12
N LEU A 37 -16.66 17.81 -3.85
CA LEU A 37 -16.76 16.34 -3.76
C LEU A 37 -17.53 15.85 -2.52
N ARG A 38 -17.91 16.74 -1.60
CA ARG A 38 -18.73 16.39 -0.42
C ARG A 38 -20.21 16.44 -0.72
N GLU A 39 -20.60 17.09 -1.80
CA GLU A 39 -22.00 17.13 -2.23
C GLU A 39 -22.48 15.73 -2.59
N ARG A 40 -23.74 15.42 -2.27
CA ARG A 40 -24.37 14.13 -2.57
C ARG A 40 -25.70 14.36 -3.27
N LEU A 41 -26.05 13.45 -4.17
CA LEU A 41 -27.37 13.43 -4.79
C LEU A 41 -28.43 13.05 -3.75
N PRO A 42 -29.59 13.73 -3.71
CA PRO A 42 -30.62 13.43 -2.76
C PRO A 42 -31.15 12.01 -2.96
N GLN A 43 -31.10 11.21 -1.88
CA GLN A 43 -31.70 9.88 -1.87
C GLN A 43 -33.16 10.00 -1.44
N THR A 44 -34.06 9.50 -2.28
CA THR A 44 -35.48 9.39 -1.94
C THR A 44 -35.75 7.99 -1.40
N GLN A 45 -36.64 7.85 -0.41
CA GLN A 45 -37.02 6.54 0.14
C GLN A 45 -37.85 5.66 -0.82
N ALA A 46 -38.18 6.16 -2.00
CA ALA A 46 -38.87 5.39 -3.02
C ALA A 46 -37.88 4.49 -3.77
N ASP A 47 -38.23 3.22 -3.95
CA ASP A 47 -37.48 2.28 -4.79
C ASP A 47 -37.74 2.60 -6.27
N ASP A 48 -37.24 3.75 -6.72
CA ASP A 48 -37.38 4.19 -8.12
C ASP A 48 -35.99 4.18 -8.81
N PRO A 49 -35.94 4.17 -10.16
CA PRO A 49 -34.71 4.17 -10.93
C PRO A 49 -33.78 5.34 -10.60
N PHE A 50 -34.33 6.52 -10.21
CA PHE A 50 -33.54 7.69 -9.83
C PHE A 50 -32.85 7.50 -8.47
N ALA A 51 -33.52 6.86 -7.49
CA ALA A 51 -32.92 6.56 -6.20
C ALA A 51 -31.75 5.56 -6.34
N ARG A 52 -31.90 4.57 -7.22
CA ARG A 52 -30.81 3.62 -7.55
C ARG A 52 -29.64 4.31 -8.22
N LEU A 53 -29.91 5.19 -9.20
CA LEU A 53 -28.85 5.97 -9.86
C LEU A 53 -28.13 6.90 -8.86
N ALA A 54 -28.88 7.60 -8.00
CA ALA A 54 -28.32 8.44 -6.97
C ALA A 54 -27.43 7.63 -6.00
N GLY A 55 -27.82 6.42 -5.62
CA GLY A 55 -27.04 5.51 -4.81
C GLY A 55 -25.71 5.13 -5.47
N ILE A 56 -25.73 4.77 -6.75
CA ILE A 56 -24.53 4.42 -7.53
C ILE A 56 -23.58 5.63 -7.63
N VAL A 57 -24.12 6.80 -7.98
CA VAL A 57 -23.32 8.04 -8.10
C VAL A 57 -22.72 8.45 -6.76
N ASN A 58 -23.51 8.39 -5.67
CA ASN A 58 -23.01 8.70 -4.33
C ASN A 58 -21.91 7.73 -3.91
N GLY A 59 -22.04 6.42 -4.21
CA GLY A 59 -20.98 5.44 -3.95
C GLY A 59 -19.70 5.75 -4.73
N MET A 60 -19.81 6.17 -6.00
CA MET A 60 -18.64 6.64 -6.76
C MET A 60 -18.00 7.90 -6.15
N LEU A 61 -18.81 8.84 -5.68
CA LEU A 61 -18.33 10.06 -5.01
C LEU A 61 -17.62 9.75 -3.69
N ASP A 62 -18.12 8.79 -2.89
CA ASP A 62 -17.47 8.33 -1.68
C ASP A 62 -16.09 7.72 -1.97
N GLU A 63 -15.96 6.95 -3.05
CA GLU A 63 -14.68 6.38 -3.49
C GLU A 63 -13.71 7.45 -3.98
N ILE A 64 -14.20 8.44 -4.73
CA ILE A 64 -13.40 9.58 -5.20
C ILE A 64 -12.95 10.42 -4.02
N GLU A 65 -13.84 10.79 -3.10
CA GLU A 65 -13.51 11.58 -1.90
C GLU A 65 -12.47 10.86 -1.04
N THR A 66 -12.63 9.56 -0.83
CA THR A 66 -11.66 8.72 -0.10
C THR A 66 -10.29 8.74 -0.79
N THR A 67 -10.28 8.62 -2.12
CA THR A 67 -9.04 8.65 -2.91
C THR A 67 -8.36 10.02 -2.87
N VAL A 68 -9.13 11.10 -3.01
CA VAL A 68 -8.59 12.48 -2.95
C VAL A 68 -8.06 12.81 -1.56
N ASN A 69 -8.78 12.41 -0.50
CA ASN A 69 -8.34 12.62 0.88
C ASN A 69 -7.07 11.80 1.19
N ALA A 70 -6.99 10.57 0.69
CA ALA A 70 -5.78 9.74 0.80
C ALA A 70 -4.60 10.40 0.08
N LEU A 71 -4.80 10.92 -1.15
CA LEU A 71 -3.80 11.66 -1.91
C LEU A 71 -3.37 12.95 -1.20
N ALA A 72 -4.30 13.71 -0.64
CA ALA A 72 -4.00 14.94 0.08
C ALA A 72 -3.23 14.66 1.38
N GLY A 73 -3.61 13.61 2.13
CA GLY A 73 -2.88 13.14 3.31
C GLY A 73 -1.46 12.72 2.97
N VAL A 74 -1.31 11.91 1.93
CA VAL A 74 0.01 11.48 1.43
C VAL A 74 0.86 12.67 1.00
N GLY A 75 0.29 13.65 0.30
CA GLY A 75 1.02 14.84 -0.14
C GLY A 75 1.54 15.69 1.01
N ASN A 76 0.77 15.83 2.10
CA ASN A 76 1.19 16.58 3.27
C ASN A 76 2.28 15.85 4.06
N ASP A 77 2.15 14.54 4.22
CA ASP A 77 3.14 13.68 4.88
C ASP A 77 4.46 13.70 4.10
N ILE A 78 4.39 13.55 2.75
CA ILE A 78 5.55 13.64 1.86
C ILE A 78 6.25 14.99 2.00
N ALA A 79 5.50 16.10 1.98
CA ALA A 79 6.07 17.42 2.10
C ALA A 79 6.76 17.64 3.45
N HIS A 80 6.19 17.13 4.53
CA HIS A 80 6.78 17.19 5.87
C HIS A 80 8.08 16.38 5.93
N ASP A 81 8.09 15.17 5.40
CA ASP A 81 9.22 14.24 5.54
C ASP A 81 10.38 14.54 4.60
N LEU A 82 10.09 15.16 3.44
CA LEU A 82 11.13 15.75 2.58
C LEU A 82 11.71 17.03 3.16
N ARG A 83 10.91 17.86 3.85
CA ARG A 83 11.37 19.11 4.44
C ARG A 83 12.50 18.88 5.45
N THR A 84 12.41 17.82 6.23
CA THR A 84 13.39 17.51 7.28
C THR A 84 14.80 17.27 6.73
N PRO A 85 15.06 16.30 5.80
CA PRO A 85 16.39 16.09 5.24
C PRO A 85 16.87 17.31 4.43
N LEU A 86 15.99 17.94 3.64
CA LEU A 86 16.36 19.14 2.86
C LEU A 86 16.73 20.33 3.75
N THR A 87 16.03 20.50 4.88
CA THR A 87 16.41 21.54 5.87
C THR A 87 17.77 21.24 6.49
N ARG A 88 18.08 19.98 6.78
CA ARG A 88 19.42 19.57 7.29
C ARG A 88 20.52 19.85 6.26
N VAL A 89 20.28 19.51 4.98
CA VAL A 89 21.20 19.84 3.88
C VAL A 89 21.47 21.33 3.83
N ARG A 90 20.40 22.14 3.82
CA ARG A 90 20.51 23.60 3.79
C ARG A 90 21.32 24.14 4.98
N LEU A 91 21.01 23.69 6.21
CA LEU A 91 21.73 24.11 7.40
C LEU A 91 23.20 23.67 7.39
N ALA A 92 23.51 22.47 6.88
CA ALA A 92 24.90 22.01 6.74
C ALA A 92 25.67 22.92 5.78
N LEU A 93 25.09 23.25 4.61
CA LEU A 93 25.70 24.16 3.64
C LEU A 93 25.82 25.59 4.15
N GLU A 94 24.81 26.14 4.84
CA GLU A 94 24.86 27.48 5.45
C GLU A 94 25.94 27.57 6.53
N ARG A 95 26.08 26.56 7.38
CA ARG A 95 27.14 26.48 8.40
C ARG A 95 28.53 26.34 7.77
N GLY A 96 28.67 25.47 6.77
CA GLY A 96 29.91 25.29 6.03
C GLY A 96 30.37 26.60 5.39
N ARG A 97 29.47 27.31 4.74
CA ARG A 97 29.77 28.60 4.12
C ARG A 97 30.31 29.65 5.11
N THR A 98 29.84 29.61 6.37
CA THR A 98 30.21 30.62 7.38
C THR A 98 31.38 30.20 8.26
N HIS A 99 31.61 28.90 8.44
CA HIS A 99 32.56 28.41 9.46
C HIS A 99 33.65 27.46 8.90
N ALA A 100 33.51 26.96 7.67
CA ALA A 100 34.55 26.12 7.10
C ALA A 100 35.78 26.95 6.77
N THR A 101 36.91 26.59 7.35
CA THR A 101 38.21 27.26 7.20
C THR A 101 39.25 26.37 6.55
N THR A 102 39.00 25.08 6.50
CA THR A 102 39.89 24.08 5.91
C THR A 102 39.21 23.32 4.77
N LEU A 103 39.98 22.64 3.93
CA LEU A 103 39.49 21.75 2.90
C LEU A 103 38.72 20.56 3.51
N GLU A 104 39.18 20.07 4.65
CA GLU A 104 38.53 18.97 5.39
C GLU A 104 37.15 19.38 5.89
N ASP A 105 36.98 20.60 6.43
CA ASP A 105 35.66 21.13 6.81
C ASP A 105 34.71 21.20 5.62
N LEU A 106 35.18 21.62 4.43
CA LEU A 106 34.40 21.68 3.23
C LEU A 106 33.97 20.29 2.72
N GLN A 107 34.89 19.32 2.82
CA GLN A 107 34.58 17.94 2.47
C GLN A 107 33.52 17.34 3.40
N ASP A 108 33.65 17.52 4.71
CA ASP A 108 32.65 17.07 5.70
C ASP A 108 31.25 17.70 5.46
N VAL A 109 31.23 18.98 5.08
CA VAL A 109 29.97 19.66 4.70
C VAL A 109 29.37 19.07 3.43
N ALA A 110 30.19 18.81 2.41
CA ALA A 110 29.74 18.20 1.16
C ALA A 110 29.19 16.79 1.41
N ASP A 111 29.88 15.96 2.18
CA ASP A 111 29.45 14.59 2.51
C ASP A 111 28.13 14.59 3.28
N LYS A 112 27.95 15.49 4.24
CA LYS A 112 26.68 15.67 4.95
C LYS A 112 25.55 16.12 4.04
N ALA A 113 25.83 17.01 3.07
CA ALA A 113 24.85 17.48 2.11
C ALA A 113 24.45 16.37 1.13
N ILE A 114 25.42 15.62 0.60
CA ILE A 114 25.18 14.47 -0.29
C ILE A 114 24.33 13.42 0.45
N GLY A 115 24.71 13.03 1.68
CA GLY A 115 23.94 12.07 2.47
C GLY A 115 22.50 12.52 2.73
N GLY A 116 22.25 13.81 2.92
CA GLY A 116 20.91 14.36 3.08
C GLY A 116 20.08 14.34 1.77
N ILE A 117 20.73 14.56 0.62
CA ILE A 117 20.10 14.45 -0.70
C ILE A 117 19.77 12.99 -0.99
N ASP A 118 20.69 12.07 -0.75
CA ASP A 118 20.48 10.62 -0.95
C ASP A 118 19.32 10.11 -0.08
N GLN A 119 19.21 10.61 1.14
CA GLN A 119 18.08 10.32 2.01
C GLN A 119 16.77 10.83 1.42
N ALA A 120 16.74 12.05 0.88
CA ALA A 120 15.53 12.59 0.24
C ALA A 120 15.13 11.80 -1.02
N LEU A 121 16.09 11.43 -1.86
CA LEU A 121 15.85 10.60 -3.07
C LEU A 121 15.32 9.22 -2.70
N THR A 122 15.84 8.60 -1.65
CA THR A 122 15.35 7.30 -1.15
C THR A 122 13.90 7.40 -0.67
N ILE A 123 13.52 8.49 0.01
CA ILE A 123 12.12 8.76 0.41
C ILE A 123 11.22 8.85 -0.82
N ILE A 124 11.61 9.65 -1.81
CA ILE A 124 10.84 9.84 -3.05
C ILE A 124 10.63 8.50 -3.77
N THR A 125 11.69 7.73 -3.94
CA THR A 125 11.64 6.42 -4.62
C THR A 125 10.71 5.45 -3.89
N ALA A 126 10.80 5.37 -2.57
CA ALA A 126 9.93 4.49 -1.76
C ALA A 126 8.45 4.93 -1.82
N LEU A 127 8.17 6.23 -1.86
CA LEU A 127 6.82 6.76 -1.99
C LEU A 127 6.22 6.51 -3.37
N LEU A 128 7.00 6.69 -4.43
CA LEU A 128 6.57 6.36 -5.79
C LEU A 128 6.27 4.86 -5.92
N ARG A 129 7.13 4.02 -5.34
CA ARG A 129 6.93 2.56 -5.32
C ARG A 129 5.65 2.17 -4.57
N LEU A 130 5.41 2.79 -3.42
CA LEU A 130 4.19 2.56 -2.64
C LEU A 130 2.93 2.99 -3.40
N ALA A 131 2.98 4.16 -4.08
CA ALA A 131 1.88 4.66 -4.89
C ALA A 131 1.58 3.74 -6.09
N GLU A 132 2.62 3.20 -6.74
CA GLU A 132 2.48 2.20 -7.80
C GLU A 132 1.78 0.94 -7.30
N ILE A 133 2.19 0.40 -6.16
CA ILE A 133 1.60 -0.81 -5.58
C ILE A 133 0.15 -0.58 -5.16
N GLU A 134 -0.13 0.53 -4.48
CA GLU A 134 -1.49 0.87 -4.03
C GLU A 134 -2.44 1.22 -5.18
N GLY A 135 -1.93 1.86 -6.26
CA GLY A 135 -2.67 2.17 -7.47
C GLY A 135 -2.87 0.98 -8.39
N SER A 136 -2.08 -0.07 -8.23
CA SER A 136 -2.15 -1.27 -9.07
C SER A 136 -3.35 -2.15 -8.69
N ARG A 137 -4.46 -1.98 -9.36
CA ARG A 137 -5.54 -3.00 -9.41
C ARG A 137 -5.14 -4.19 -10.33
N ARG A 138 -3.93 -4.17 -10.89
CA ARG A 138 -3.48 -5.15 -11.89
C ARG A 138 -2.64 -6.23 -11.24
N THR A 139 -3.14 -7.45 -11.29
CA THR A 139 -2.39 -8.68 -11.03
C THR A 139 -1.68 -9.19 -12.30
N ALA A 140 -1.30 -8.29 -13.21
CA ALA A 140 -0.71 -8.65 -14.52
C ALA A 140 0.65 -9.35 -14.39
N GLY A 141 1.37 -9.16 -13.27
CA GLY A 141 2.62 -9.85 -12.94
C GLY A 141 2.43 -11.11 -12.09
N PHE A 142 1.17 -11.50 -11.79
CA PHE A 142 0.92 -12.65 -10.94
C PHE A 142 1.11 -13.96 -11.70
N GLY A 143 1.94 -14.83 -11.13
CA GLY A 143 2.22 -16.17 -11.61
C GLY A 143 2.41 -17.15 -10.45
N ALA A 144 2.71 -18.40 -10.77
CA ALA A 144 3.13 -19.37 -9.77
C ALA A 144 4.51 -18.98 -9.22
N VAL A 145 4.61 -18.78 -7.91
CA VAL A 145 5.82 -18.35 -7.22
C VAL A 145 6.22 -19.39 -6.19
N ALA A 146 7.44 -19.90 -6.32
CA ALA A 146 8.08 -20.75 -5.33
C ALA A 146 8.63 -19.87 -4.20
N LEU A 147 7.96 -19.85 -3.06
CA LEU A 147 8.29 -18.95 -1.96
C LEU A 147 9.61 -19.33 -1.25
N ASP A 148 9.94 -20.62 -1.25
CA ASP A 148 11.22 -21.14 -0.73
C ASP A 148 12.43 -20.59 -1.50
N GLU A 149 12.34 -20.45 -2.83
CA GLU A 149 13.38 -19.80 -3.64
C GLU A 149 13.60 -18.34 -3.25
N ILE A 150 12.49 -17.62 -2.99
CA ILE A 150 12.55 -16.21 -2.55
C ILE A 150 13.25 -16.12 -1.20
N LEU A 151 12.85 -16.96 -0.21
CA LEU A 151 13.46 -16.92 1.12
C LEU A 151 14.97 -17.21 1.06
N ARG A 152 15.37 -18.22 0.27
CA ARG A 152 16.80 -18.54 0.06
C ARG A 152 17.54 -17.36 -0.55
N ARG A 153 17.03 -16.82 -1.65
CA ARG A 153 17.66 -15.68 -2.35
C ARG A 153 17.78 -14.44 -1.46
N VAL A 154 16.75 -14.14 -0.65
CA VAL A 154 16.83 -13.03 0.32
C VAL A 154 17.90 -13.34 1.38
N CYS A 155 17.97 -14.57 1.89
CA CYS A 155 18.99 -14.97 2.84
C CYS A 155 20.41 -14.78 2.26
N ASP A 156 20.65 -15.24 1.04
CA ASP A 156 21.95 -15.13 0.34
C ASP A 156 22.38 -13.65 0.18
N VAL A 157 21.41 -12.74 -0.09
CA VAL A 157 21.69 -11.30 -0.21
C VAL A 157 22.06 -10.67 1.13
N TYR A 158 21.40 -11.09 2.22
CA TYR A 158 21.59 -10.48 3.53
C TYR A 158 22.63 -11.18 4.41
N GLU A 159 23.09 -12.39 4.06
CA GLU A 159 24.09 -13.15 4.82
C GLU A 159 25.39 -12.34 5.02
N PRO A 160 26.01 -11.74 3.98
CA PRO A 160 27.23 -10.95 4.16
C PRO A 160 27.00 -9.72 5.07
N ILE A 161 25.84 -9.07 4.95
CA ILE A 161 25.48 -7.89 5.76
C ILE A 161 25.28 -8.29 7.23
N ALA A 162 24.64 -9.44 7.48
CA ALA A 162 24.43 -9.98 8.80
C ALA A 162 25.77 -10.42 9.44
N GLU A 163 26.65 -11.06 8.68
CA GLU A 163 27.99 -11.49 9.14
C GLU A 163 28.86 -10.29 9.56
N ASP A 164 28.90 -9.23 8.75
CA ASP A 164 29.65 -8.00 9.08
C ASP A 164 29.14 -7.40 10.41
N LYS A 165 27.83 -7.47 10.64
CA LYS A 165 27.23 -7.05 11.91
C LYS A 165 27.38 -8.08 13.05
N GLY A 166 27.92 -9.27 12.78
CA GLY A 166 28.04 -10.37 13.73
C GLY A 166 26.71 -10.99 14.12
N ILE A 167 25.76 -11.06 13.19
CA ILE A 167 24.43 -11.66 13.35
C ILE A 167 24.39 -12.97 12.54
N LYS A 168 23.76 -14.01 13.10
CA LYS A 168 23.55 -15.26 12.39
C LYS A 168 22.20 -15.22 11.69
N ILE A 169 22.19 -15.39 10.36
CA ILE A 169 20.97 -15.55 9.57
C ILE A 169 20.82 -16.99 9.13
N ARG A 170 19.60 -17.50 9.06
CA ARG A 170 19.30 -18.86 8.57
C ARG A 170 17.91 -18.97 7.98
N VAL A 171 17.74 -19.92 7.05
CA VAL A 171 16.46 -20.29 6.46
C VAL A 171 16.04 -21.68 6.99
N VAL A 172 14.78 -21.83 7.35
CA VAL A 172 14.16 -23.09 7.75
C VAL A 172 12.92 -23.30 6.89
N ILE A 173 12.93 -24.34 6.06
CA ILE A 173 11.83 -24.66 5.15
C ILE A 173 11.32 -26.04 5.51
N ASP A 174 10.08 -26.13 5.96
CA ASP A 174 9.42 -27.42 6.25
C ASP A 174 8.95 -28.08 4.94
N ARG A 175 8.25 -27.31 4.09
CA ARG A 175 7.80 -27.78 2.78
C ARG A 175 7.88 -26.64 1.77
N THR A 176 8.22 -27.00 0.52
CA THR A 176 8.12 -26.06 -0.61
C THR A 176 6.65 -25.74 -0.89
N ALA A 177 6.36 -24.50 -1.17
CA ALA A 177 5.00 -24.03 -1.45
C ALA A 177 5.00 -23.10 -2.63
N GLU A 178 4.15 -23.40 -3.60
CA GLU A 178 3.81 -22.50 -4.68
C GLU A 178 2.56 -21.71 -4.31
N LEU A 179 2.59 -20.40 -4.57
CA LEU A 179 1.43 -19.53 -4.41
C LEU A 179 1.30 -18.61 -5.62
N LEU A 180 0.11 -18.07 -5.82
CA LEU A 180 -0.14 -17.09 -6.87
C LEU A 180 0.28 -15.71 -6.38
N GLY A 181 1.23 -15.08 -7.07
CA GLY A 181 1.72 -13.77 -6.68
C GLY A 181 2.68 -13.17 -7.70
N ASP A 182 3.14 -11.96 -7.41
CA ASP A 182 4.23 -11.29 -8.12
C ASP A 182 5.55 -11.59 -7.39
N ARG A 183 6.47 -12.25 -8.10
CA ARG A 183 7.75 -12.72 -7.55
C ARG A 183 8.62 -11.58 -7.02
N ASP A 184 8.68 -10.47 -7.76
CA ASP A 184 9.54 -9.34 -7.42
C ASP A 184 8.99 -8.57 -6.21
N LEU A 185 7.68 -8.37 -6.14
CA LEU A 185 7.03 -7.75 -5.00
C LEU A 185 7.14 -8.61 -3.74
N LEU A 186 6.97 -9.93 -3.84
CA LEU A 186 7.15 -10.83 -2.70
C LEU A 186 8.60 -10.87 -2.22
N PHE A 187 9.56 -10.85 -3.14
CA PHE A 187 10.98 -10.70 -2.80
C PHE A 187 11.21 -9.38 -2.03
N GLU A 188 10.68 -8.26 -2.54
CA GLU A 188 10.78 -6.94 -1.92
C GLU A 188 10.17 -6.91 -0.52
N ALA A 189 9.01 -7.55 -0.33
CA ALA A 189 8.37 -7.65 0.99
C ALA A 189 9.23 -8.41 2.00
N ILE A 190 9.73 -9.59 1.63
CA ILE A 190 10.56 -10.41 2.51
C ILE A 190 11.91 -9.74 2.76
N ALA A 191 12.52 -9.12 1.75
CA ALA A 191 13.76 -8.36 1.89
C ALA A 191 13.61 -7.20 2.87
N ASN A 192 12.51 -6.45 2.84
CA ASN A 192 12.22 -5.39 3.81
C ASN A 192 12.04 -5.92 5.25
N LEU A 193 11.42 -7.08 5.42
CA LEU A 193 11.33 -7.72 6.74
C LEU A 193 12.70 -8.14 7.27
N VAL A 194 13.54 -8.72 6.40
CA VAL A 194 14.90 -9.16 6.77
C VAL A 194 15.81 -7.96 7.03
N ASP A 195 15.73 -6.91 6.22
CA ASP A 195 16.46 -5.65 6.44
C ASP A 195 16.15 -5.07 7.82
N ASN A 196 14.87 -5.00 8.19
CA ASN A 196 14.47 -4.57 9.52
C ASN A 196 15.00 -5.51 10.61
N ALA A 197 14.89 -6.82 10.44
CA ALA A 197 15.39 -7.80 11.39
C ALA A 197 16.89 -7.66 11.61
N VAL A 198 17.69 -7.53 10.54
CA VAL A 198 19.15 -7.33 10.63
C VAL A 198 19.48 -5.97 11.25
N LYS A 199 18.75 -4.90 10.92
CA LYS A 199 18.96 -3.57 11.47
C LYS A 199 18.77 -3.52 12.98
N PHE A 200 17.74 -4.15 13.50
CA PHE A 200 17.33 -4.04 14.89
C PHE A 200 17.87 -5.18 15.78
N THR A 201 18.43 -6.23 15.22
CA THR A 201 19.10 -7.29 15.98
C THR A 201 20.47 -6.80 16.48
N PRO A 202 20.78 -6.94 17.77
CA PRO A 202 22.08 -6.62 18.30
C PRO A 202 23.15 -7.63 17.84
N ARG A 203 24.43 -7.24 17.92
CA ARG A 203 25.57 -8.13 17.64
C ARG A 203 25.48 -9.41 18.47
N GLY A 204 25.75 -10.54 17.85
CA GLY A 204 25.61 -11.88 18.47
C GLY A 204 24.20 -12.45 18.39
N GLY A 205 23.24 -11.67 17.89
CA GLY A 205 21.85 -12.13 17.72
C GLY A 205 21.65 -13.03 16.52
N ARG A 206 20.37 -13.32 16.24
CA ARG A 206 19.96 -14.25 15.18
C ARG A 206 18.73 -13.74 14.45
N VAL A 207 18.71 -13.94 13.12
CA VAL A 207 17.54 -13.78 12.25
C VAL A 207 17.19 -15.13 11.64
N THR A 208 15.93 -15.50 11.64
CA THR A 208 15.46 -16.77 11.08
C THR A 208 14.30 -16.50 10.12
N LEU A 209 14.44 -17.00 8.89
CA LEU A 209 13.37 -17.03 7.88
C LEU A 209 12.76 -18.40 7.91
N GLU A 210 11.47 -18.50 8.15
CA GLU A 210 10.76 -19.78 8.26
C GLU A 210 9.66 -19.85 7.20
N LEU A 211 9.56 -21.00 6.52
CA LEU A 211 8.45 -21.33 5.64
C LEU A 211 7.79 -22.61 6.15
N THR A 212 6.54 -22.51 6.53
CA THR A 212 5.73 -23.65 6.97
C THR A 212 4.42 -23.69 6.20
N THR A 213 3.88 -24.88 6.03
CA THR A 213 2.60 -25.09 5.34
C THR A 213 1.71 -25.97 6.19
N ASP A 214 0.48 -25.54 6.41
CA ASP A 214 -0.56 -26.32 7.09
C ASP A 214 -1.82 -26.44 6.21
N ASP A 215 -2.91 -26.97 6.79
CA ASP A 215 -4.18 -27.10 6.08
C ASP A 215 -4.82 -25.76 5.73
N GLY A 216 -4.51 -24.71 6.48
CA GLY A 216 -5.01 -23.33 6.26
C GLY A 216 -4.29 -22.59 5.15
N GLY A 217 -2.99 -22.87 4.93
CA GLY A 217 -2.21 -22.17 3.93
C GLY A 217 -0.69 -22.21 4.14
N VAL A 218 -0.04 -21.21 3.60
CA VAL A 218 1.41 -21.01 3.62
C VAL A 218 1.76 -19.87 4.55
N HIS A 219 2.70 -20.09 5.44
CA HIS A 219 3.22 -19.14 6.42
C HIS A 219 4.68 -18.84 6.12
N ALA A 220 4.99 -17.62 5.73
CA ALA A 220 6.35 -17.09 5.67
C ALA A 220 6.60 -16.20 6.87
N ARG A 221 7.55 -16.52 7.71
CA ARG A 221 7.83 -15.83 8.96
C ARG A 221 9.27 -15.38 9.02
N VAL A 222 9.48 -14.13 9.43
CA VAL A 222 10.79 -13.59 9.78
C VAL A 222 10.80 -13.34 11.28
N THR A 223 11.76 -13.96 11.98
CA THR A 223 11.93 -13.86 13.43
C THR A 223 13.34 -13.35 13.73
N ASP A 224 13.46 -12.40 14.64
CA ASP A 224 14.74 -11.89 15.12
C ASP A 224 14.84 -11.90 16.65
N THR A 225 16.06 -11.76 17.17
CA THR A 225 16.34 -11.69 18.60
C THR A 225 16.58 -10.25 19.08
N GLY A 226 16.08 -9.28 18.37
CA GLY A 226 16.13 -7.87 18.74
C GLY A 226 15.13 -7.48 19.82
N PRO A 227 14.89 -6.19 20.04
CA PRO A 227 14.00 -5.70 21.09
C PRO A 227 12.52 -5.99 20.83
N GLY A 228 12.16 -6.40 19.61
CA GLY A 228 10.77 -6.64 19.22
C GLY A 228 9.94 -5.36 19.08
N ILE A 229 8.64 -5.57 18.82
CA ILE A 229 7.65 -4.50 18.62
C ILE A 229 6.68 -4.54 19.81
N GLY A 230 6.58 -3.42 20.51
CA GLY A 230 5.69 -3.27 21.66
C GLY A 230 4.22 -3.49 21.28
N GLU A 231 3.40 -3.95 22.23
CA GLU A 231 1.98 -4.25 21.98
C GLU A 231 1.21 -3.04 21.45
N GLY A 232 1.40 -1.88 22.07
CA GLY A 232 0.76 -0.62 21.63
C GLY A 232 1.30 -0.06 20.31
N GLU A 233 2.40 -0.60 19.79
CA GLU A 233 3.04 -0.13 18.56
C GLU A 233 2.71 -1.00 17.34
N ARG A 234 2.15 -2.21 17.50
CA ARG A 234 1.96 -3.18 16.40
C ARG A 234 1.06 -2.70 15.26
N GLU A 235 0.07 -1.89 15.54
CA GLU A 235 -0.79 -1.29 14.51
C GLU A 235 -0.15 -0.04 13.89
N VAL A 236 0.54 0.75 14.70
CA VAL A 236 1.10 2.01 14.26
C VAL A 236 2.42 1.86 13.50
N VAL A 237 3.19 0.78 13.72
CA VAL A 237 4.43 0.50 12.96
C VAL A 237 4.18 0.19 11.48
N LEU A 238 2.93 -0.15 11.10
CA LEU A 238 2.52 -0.33 9.71
C LEU A 238 2.19 0.99 9.02
N ARG A 239 2.08 2.10 9.77
CA ARG A 239 1.88 3.42 9.18
C ARG A 239 3.18 3.90 8.54
N ARG A 240 3.04 4.67 7.47
CA ARG A 240 4.18 5.29 6.78
C ARG A 240 4.92 6.20 7.75
N PHE A 241 6.25 6.21 7.65
CA PHE A 241 7.17 7.06 8.43
C PHE A 241 7.12 6.86 9.95
N TYR A 242 6.35 5.88 10.44
CA TYR A 242 6.36 5.59 11.86
C TYR A 242 7.70 5.00 12.31
N ARG A 243 8.23 5.55 13.38
CA ARG A 243 9.45 5.07 14.05
C ARG A 243 9.22 5.10 15.55
N SER A 244 9.46 3.97 16.19
CA SER A 244 9.43 3.90 17.65
C SER A 244 10.47 4.86 18.26
N ASP A 245 10.10 5.54 19.34
CA ASP A 245 11.01 6.45 20.05
C ASP A 245 12.30 5.76 20.49
N LYS A 246 12.23 4.48 20.84
CA LYS A 246 13.38 3.65 21.22
C LYS A 246 14.38 3.42 20.09
N MET A 247 13.94 3.61 18.84
CA MET A 247 14.72 3.28 17.64
C MET A 247 15.06 4.51 16.77
N ARG A 248 14.89 5.72 17.29
CA ARG A 248 15.18 6.97 16.56
C ARG A 248 16.64 7.11 16.14
N HIS A 249 17.57 6.46 16.84
CA HIS A 249 19.01 6.49 16.55
C HIS A 249 19.44 5.48 15.47
N THR A 250 18.60 4.51 15.12
CA THR A 250 18.92 3.51 14.08
C THR A 250 18.59 4.10 12.71
N PRO A 251 19.46 3.99 11.69
CA PRO A 251 19.17 4.48 10.35
C PRO A 251 17.92 3.83 9.76
N GLY A 252 17.01 4.62 9.19
CA GLY A 252 15.81 4.10 8.53
C GLY A 252 14.70 5.15 8.46
N MET A 253 13.81 5.03 7.48
CA MET A 253 12.79 6.03 7.18
C MET A 253 11.38 5.65 7.64
N GLY A 254 11.19 4.44 8.20
CA GLY A 254 9.87 3.98 8.63
C GLY A 254 8.92 3.62 7.46
N LEU A 255 9.47 3.32 6.28
CA LEU A 255 8.68 2.95 5.09
C LEU A 255 8.65 1.45 4.83
N GLY A 256 9.61 0.67 5.34
CA GLY A 256 9.72 -0.76 5.02
C GLY A 256 8.49 -1.56 5.40
N LEU A 257 7.98 -1.43 6.63
CA LEU A 257 6.79 -2.18 7.07
C LEU A 257 5.50 -1.72 6.38
N SER A 258 5.36 -0.44 6.04
CA SER A 258 4.21 0.04 5.26
C SER A 258 4.23 -0.48 3.82
N LEU A 259 5.41 -0.63 3.22
CA LEU A 259 5.58 -1.25 1.92
C LEU A 259 5.23 -2.74 1.96
N VAL A 260 5.69 -3.47 2.98
CA VAL A 260 5.28 -4.88 3.21
C VAL A 260 3.77 -4.99 3.32
N ALA A 261 3.12 -4.11 4.10
CA ALA A 261 1.67 -4.12 4.27
C ALA A 261 0.92 -3.88 2.95
N ALA A 262 1.41 -2.96 2.11
CA ALA A 262 0.83 -2.69 0.79
C ALA A 262 0.97 -3.89 -0.15
N ILE A 263 2.16 -4.51 -0.22
CA ILE A 263 2.41 -5.70 -1.03
C ILE A 263 1.53 -6.87 -0.58
N VAL A 264 1.48 -7.15 0.72
CA VAL A 264 0.67 -8.22 1.31
C VAL A 264 -0.82 -8.02 1.02
N LYS A 265 -1.30 -6.76 1.14
CA LYS A 265 -2.68 -6.39 0.80
C LYS A 265 -3.00 -6.58 -0.69
N LEU A 266 -2.09 -6.20 -1.59
CA LEU A 266 -2.23 -6.40 -3.03
C LEU A 266 -2.40 -7.88 -3.40
N HIS A 267 -1.67 -8.76 -2.70
CA HIS A 267 -1.75 -10.21 -2.88
C HIS A 267 -2.98 -10.86 -2.20
N GLY A 268 -3.73 -10.11 -1.40
CA GLY A 268 -4.83 -10.65 -0.59
C GLY A 268 -4.34 -11.57 0.54
N PHE A 269 -3.08 -11.41 0.96
CA PHE A 269 -2.48 -12.14 2.07
C PHE A 269 -2.74 -11.40 3.40
N ARG A 270 -2.39 -12.04 4.51
CA ARG A 270 -2.49 -11.45 5.84
C ARG A 270 -1.09 -11.20 6.40
N LEU A 271 -0.88 -10.00 6.95
CA LEU A 271 0.33 -9.64 7.69
C LEU A 271 0.01 -9.66 9.17
N THR A 272 0.82 -10.36 9.96
CA THR A 272 0.66 -10.46 11.41
C THR A 272 1.98 -10.17 12.11
N ILE A 273 1.94 -9.28 13.10
CA ILE A 273 3.06 -9.02 14.02
C ILE A 273 2.76 -9.74 15.33
N HIS A 274 3.55 -10.78 15.62
CA HIS A 274 3.32 -11.61 16.80
C HIS A 274 3.90 -10.97 18.07
N PRO A 275 3.26 -11.23 19.22
CA PRO A 275 3.83 -10.88 20.53
C PRO A 275 5.03 -11.77 20.86
N GLY A 276 5.92 -11.28 21.71
CA GLY A 276 7.01 -12.08 22.25
C GLY A 276 8.33 -11.32 22.36
N PRO A 277 9.33 -11.96 22.95
CA PRO A 277 10.69 -11.42 22.93
C PRO A 277 11.24 -11.51 21.50
N GLY A 278 11.83 -10.41 21.02
CA GLY A 278 12.29 -10.27 19.65
C GLY A 278 11.18 -9.87 18.67
N GLY A 279 11.56 -9.55 17.44
CA GLY A 279 10.63 -9.31 16.35
C GLY A 279 10.15 -10.63 15.74
N ARG A 280 8.85 -10.73 15.47
CA ARG A 280 8.27 -11.84 14.72
C ARG A 280 7.16 -11.32 13.82
N VAL A 281 7.40 -11.33 12.51
CA VAL A 281 6.45 -10.89 11.49
C VAL A 281 6.14 -12.04 10.56
N GLU A 282 4.86 -12.26 10.28
CA GLU A 282 4.36 -13.36 9.48
C GLU A 282 3.51 -12.85 8.32
N ILE A 283 3.76 -13.38 7.13
CA ILE A 283 2.90 -13.27 5.95
C ILE A 283 2.18 -14.61 5.80
N PHE A 284 0.86 -14.58 5.85
CA PHE A 284 0.00 -15.74 5.67
C PHE A 284 -0.75 -15.66 4.34
N ALA A 285 -0.59 -16.67 3.50
CA ALA A 285 -1.32 -16.87 2.25
C ALA A 285 -2.29 -18.05 2.43
N ALA A 286 -3.60 -17.76 2.46
CA ALA A 286 -4.61 -18.80 2.56
C ALA A 286 -4.60 -19.71 1.32
N ARG A 287 -4.79 -21.02 1.55
CA ARG A 287 -4.88 -22.00 0.47
C ARG A 287 -6.15 -21.74 -0.34
N ARG A 288 -6.03 -21.31 -1.58
CA ARG A 288 -7.19 -21.25 -2.48
C ARG A 288 -7.65 -22.66 -2.79
N ALA A 289 -8.94 -22.95 -2.62
CA ALA A 289 -9.51 -24.22 -3.08
C ALA A 289 -9.25 -24.37 -4.60
N ARG A 290 -8.83 -25.56 -5.01
CA ARG A 290 -8.39 -25.91 -6.37
C ARG A 290 -9.44 -25.66 -7.49
N GLY A 291 -10.59 -25.05 -7.17
CA GLY A 291 -11.73 -24.79 -8.08
C GLY A 291 -11.79 -23.44 -8.77
N ASP A 292 -11.07 -22.40 -8.29
CA ASP A 292 -11.29 -21.02 -8.76
C ASP A 292 -10.44 -20.60 -9.98
N VAL A 293 -9.49 -21.42 -10.40
CA VAL A 293 -8.62 -21.11 -11.57
C VAL A 293 -9.31 -21.33 -12.93
N ALA A 294 -10.40 -22.10 -12.96
CA ALA A 294 -11.10 -22.44 -14.21
C ALA A 294 -12.14 -21.39 -14.67
N ALA A 295 -12.50 -20.43 -13.82
CA ALA A 295 -13.63 -19.50 -14.12
C ALA A 295 -13.19 -18.17 -14.79
N SER A 296 -11.90 -17.82 -14.82
CA SER A 296 -11.44 -16.53 -15.37
C SER A 296 -10.83 -16.60 -16.79
N GLY A 297 -10.76 -17.79 -17.40
CA GLY A 297 -10.08 -18.02 -18.70
C GLY A 297 -10.97 -18.31 -19.89
N SER A 298 -12.33 -18.31 -19.76
CA SER A 298 -13.21 -18.72 -20.86
C SER A 298 -14.23 -17.64 -21.23
N ALA A 299 -13.75 -16.49 -21.67
CA ALA A 299 -14.54 -15.63 -22.55
C ALA A 299 -14.37 -16.16 -23.99
N ARG A 300 -15.21 -17.14 -24.41
CA ARG A 300 -15.34 -17.55 -25.81
C ARG A 300 -15.75 -16.34 -26.64
N VAL A 301 -14.90 -15.96 -27.56
CA VAL A 301 -15.25 -15.13 -28.70
C VAL A 301 -16.25 -15.94 -29.55
N PRO A 302 -17.46 -15.45 -29.89
CA PRO A 302 -18.33 -16.14 -30.83
C PRO A 302 -17.73 -16.03 -32.24
N GLU A 303 -17.37 -17.16 -32.85
CA GLU A 303 -17.09 -17.25 -34.27
C GLU A 303 -18.34 -16.86 -35.05
N ALA A 304 -18.23 -15.77 -35.78
CA ALA A 304 -19.23 -15.39 -36.79
C ALA A 304 -19.11 -16.36 -37.96
N GLY A 305 -20.11 -17.23 -38.10
CA GLY A 305 -20.24 -18.15 -39.22
C GLY A 305 -20.38 -17.39 -40.54
N LEU A 306 -19.42 -17.59 -41.43
CA LEU A 306 -19.58 -17.33 -42.85
C LEU A 306 -20.30 -18.52 -43.45
N ALA A 307 -21.54 -18.29 -43.96
CA ALA A 307 -22.23 -19.22 -44.84
C ALA A 307 -21.66 -19.11 -46.29
N PRO A 308 -21.56 -20.20 -47.02
CA PRO A 308 -21.06 -20.17 -48.38
C PRO A 308 -22.18 -19.85 -49.42
N MET A 309 -21.82 -19.04 -50.37
CA MET A 309 -22.33 -19.07 -51.74
C MET A 309 -21.17 -19.01 -52.68
#